data_27a1e2bc995d277ab241ce915cdeb3ba
#
_entry.id   27a1e2bc995d277ab241ce915cdeb3ba
#
_cell.length_a   1.000
_cell.length_b   1.000
_cell.length_c   1.000
_cell.angle_alpha   90.00
_cell.angle_beta   90.00
_cell.angle_gamma   90.00
#
_symmetry.space_group_name_H-M   'P 1'
#
loop_
_entity.id
_entity.type
_entity.pdbx_description
1 polymer ?
#
loop_
_entity_poly.entity_id
_entity_poly.type
_entity_poly.pdbx_seq_one_letter_code
_entity_poly.pdbx_strand_id
1 'polypeptide(L)'
;MAANLYATLDDINAHLPVEQGKAQISDSEDDLLQIDAYRLIRGRLSGTFDLTIINAWVSPATTPEQIRQIAGKLIAAKWYALLVAEDEPDGSLFAQNLYNEAIAELNDIRNGTLTVIGVSGEELENSALIESSFWPNDTSPDPSFTIEETWA
;
A
#
# COMPACT_ATOMS: atom_id res chain seq x y z
N MET A 1 -0.84 -18.21 -15.24
CA MET A 1 0.20 -17.27 -15.09
C MET A 1 -0.04 -16.31 -13.98
N ALA A 2 0.90 -16.23 -13.14
CA ALA A 2 0.74 -15.40 -11.98
C ALA A 2 0.65 -13.95 -12.35
N ALA A 3 -0.25 -13.30 -11.73
CA ALA A 3 -0.32 -11.88 -11.87
C ALA A 3 0.58 -11.27 -10.82
N ASN A 4 1.77 -11.69 -10.72
CA ASN A 4 2.65 -11.21 -9.71
C ASN A 4 2.86 -9.77 -9.74
N LEU A 5 1.95 -9.10 -9.13
CA LEU A 5 1.86 -7.73 -9.43
C LEU A 5 2.75 -6.89 -8.56
N TYR A 6 2.92 -7.22 -7.30
CA TYR A 6 3.72 -6.36 -6.44
C TYR A 6 4.85 -7.08 -5.73
N ALA A 7 4.61 -8.21 -5.13
CA ALA A 7 5.58 -8.86 -4.26
C ALA A 7 6.17 -10.12 -4.89
N THR A 8 7.42 -10.43 -4.55
CA THR A 8 8.02 -11.70 -4.91
C THR A 8 7.75 -12.71 -3.80
N LEU A 9 7.97 -14.00 -4.08
CA LEU A 9 7.86 -15.01 -3.04
C LEU A 9 8.82 -14.76 -1.89
N ASP A 10 9.98 -14.22 -2.18
CA ASP A 10 10.95 -13.89 -1.14
C ASP A 10 10.41 -12.75 -0.24
N ASP A 11 9.76 -11.77 -0.83
CA ASP A 11 9.16 -10.68 -0.06
C ASP A 11 8.08 -11.21 0.89
N ILE A 12 7.29 -12.17 0.43
CA ILE A 12 6.23 -12.77 1.22
C ILE A 12 6.81 -13.65 2.33
N ASN A 13 7.73 -14.51 1.98
CA ASN A 13 8.29 -15.46 2.93
C ASN A 13 9.15 -14.79 4.00
N ALA A 14 9.66 -13.59 3.71
CA ALA A 14 10.41 -12.83 4.69
C ALA A 14 9.57 -12.45 5.91
N HIS A 15 8.25 -12.41 5.78
CA HIS A 15 7.34 -12.05 6.87
C HIS A 15 6.75 -13.27 7.57
N LEU A 16 7.06 -14.46 7.13
CA LEU A 16 6.58 -15.69 7.73
C LEU A 16 7.57 -16.23 8.76
N PRO A 17 7.10 -16.95 9.80
CA PRO A 17 8.00 -17.47 10.82
C PRO A 17 8.94 -18.51 10.25
N VAL A 18 10.23 -18.28 10.37
CA VAL A 18 11.24 -19.15 9.82
C VAL A 18 11.31 -20.49 10.58
N GLU A 19 10.95 -20.45 11.86
CA GLU A 19 11.13 -21.61 12.72
C GLU A 19 10.30 -22.80 12.33
N GLN A 20 9.26 -22.60 11.57
CA GLN A 20 8.36 -23.69 11.26
C GLN A 20 8.64 -24.34 9.94
N GLY A 21 9.66 -23.95 9.24
CA GLY A 21 10.13 -24.64 8.02
C GLY A 21 9.08 -25.03 6.99
N LYS A 22 7.83 -24.93 7.36
CA LYS A 22 6.71 -25.29 6.52
C LYS A 22 5.94 -24.08 6.04
N ALA A 23 6.22 -22.94 6.61
CA ALA A 23 5.44 -21.77 6.32
C ALA A 23 6.03 -21.03 5.11
N GLN A 24 6.01 -21.69 3.97
CA GLN A 24 6.42 -21.07 2.73
C GLN A 24 5.31 -21.22 1.72
N ILE A 25 4.91 -20.11 1.17
CA ILE A 25 3.87 -20.09 0.15
C ILE A 25 4.45 -20.62 -1.16
N SER A 26 3.66 -21.33 -1.91
CA SER A 26 4.05 -21.83 -3.23
C SER A 26 3.51 -20.91 -4.33
N ASP A 27 4.04 -21.08 -5.55
CA ASP A 27 3.58 -20.27 -6.69
C ASP A 27 2.09 -20.41 -6.94
N SER A 28 1.54 -21.60 -6.72
CA SER A 28 0.13 -21.81 -7.00
C SER A 28 -0.79 -21.17 -5.97
N GLU A 29 -0.31 -21.02 -4.73
CA GLU A 29 -1.08 -20.37 -3.69
C GLU A 29 -0.97 -18.86 -3.79
N ASP A 30 0.12 -18.38 -4.38
CA ASP A 30 0.41 -16.96 -4.48
C ASP A 30 -0.55 -16.21 -5.41
N ASP A 31 -1.00 -16.85 -6.47
CA ASP A 31 -1.72 -16.15 -7.53
C ASP A 31 -2.97 -15.38 -7.05
N LEU A 32 -3.83 -16.05 -6.31
CA LEU A 32 -5.05 -15.41 -5.85
C LEU A 32 -4.77 -14.37 -4.76
N LEU A 33 -3.82 -14.65 -3.92
CA LEU A 33 -3.46 -13.74 -2.84
C LEU A 33 -2.81 -12.47 -3.38
N GLN A 34 -2.03 -12.59 -4.44
CA GLN A 34 -1.44 -11.43 -5.13
C GLN A 34 -2.53 -10.51 -5.70
N ILE A 35 -3.56 -11.10 -6.30
CA ILE A 35 -4.65 -10.31 -6.86
C ILE A 35 -5.37 -9.55 -5.76
N ASP A 36 -5.63 -10.19 -4.62
CA ASP A 36 -6.30 -9.55 -3.52
C ASP A 36 -5.47 -8.40 -2.93
N ALA A 37 -4.18 -8.63 -2.75
CA ALA A 37 -3.27 -7.59 -2.27
C ALA A 37 -3.18 -6.42 -3.24
N TYR A 38 -3.09 -6.71 -4.52
CA TYR A 38 -3.06 -5.71 -5.58
C TYR A 38 -4.31 -4.82 -5.53
N ARG A 39 -5.47 -5.45 -5.44
CA ARG A 39 -6.73 -4.71 -5.40
C ARG A 39 -6.85 -3.83 -4.16
N LEU A 40 -6.41 -4.35 -3.03
CA LEU A 40 -6.47 -3.61 -1.78
C LEU A 40 -5.53 -2.40 -1.81
N ILE A 41 -4.29 -2.60 -2.20
CA ILE A 41 -3.30 -1.53 -2.26
C ILE A 41 -3.72 -0.48 -3.27
N ARG A 42 -4.11 -0.92 -4.47
CA ARG A 42 -4.52 0.00 -5.52
C ARG A 42 -5.76 0.79 -5.10
N GLY A 43 -6.72 0.13 -4.47
CA GLY A 43 -7.92 0.81 -4.01
C GLY A 43 -7.64 1.85 -2.94
N ARG A 44 -6.68 1.59 -2.07
CA ARG A 44 -6.36 2.54 -1.02
C ARG A 44 -5.48 3.68 -1.48
N LEU A 45 -4.64 3.47 -2.46
CA LEU A 45 -3.69 4.48 -2.92
C LEU A 45 -4.13 5.22 -4.18
N SER A 46 -5.26 4.85 -4.77
CA SER A 46 -5.68 5.46 -6.04
C SER A 46 -5.95 6.96 -5.94
N GLY A 47 -6.34 7.44 -4.76
CA GLY A 47 -6.52 8.88 -4.57
C GLY A 47 -5.28 9.58 -4.00
N THR A 48 -4.22 8.82 -3.72
CA THR A 48 -3.02 9.35 -3.11
C THR A 48 -1.97 9.67 -4.16
N PHE A 49 -1.82 8.81 -5.14
CA PHE A 49 -0.85 8.99 -6.22
C PHE A 49 -1.56 9.14 -7.56
N ASP A 50 -0.91 9.80 -8.49
CA ASP A 50 -1.39 9.91 -9.84
C ASP A 50 -1.53 8.49 -10.43
N LEU A 51 -2.56 8.27 -11.22
CA LEU A 51 -2.79 6.97 -11.85
C LEU A 51 -1.65 6.53 -12.73
N THR A 52 -0.92 7.46 -13.34
CA THR A 52 0.25 7.10 -14.15
C THR A 52 1.32 6.44 -13.30
N ILE A 53 1.47 6.87 -12.04
CA ILE A 53 2.44 6.29 -11.12
C ILE A 53 2.02 4.88 -10.73
N ILE A 54 0.76 4.72 -10.33
CA ILE A 54 0.25 3.42 -9.89
C ILE A 54 0.23 2.43 -11.06
N ASN A 55 -0.16 2.88 -12.23
CA ASN A 55 -0.24 2.00 -13.40
C ASN A 55 1.13 1.52 -13.88
N ALA A 56 2.21 2.17 -13.46
CA ALA A 56 3.56 1.70 -13.77
C ALA A 56 3.98 0.52 -12.91
N TRP A 57 3.27 0.24 -11.82
CA TRP A 57 3.60 -0.87 -10.92
C TRP A 57 2.97 -2.16 -11.46
N VAL A 58 3.59 -2.75 -12.45
CA VAL A 58 3.07 -3.94 -13.12
C VAL A 58 3.82 -5.22 -12.80
N SER A 59 4.95 -5.10 -12.10
CA SER A 59 5.75 -6.25 -11.70
C SER A 59 6.57 -5.88 -10.47
N PRO A 60 7.14 -6.83 -9.76
CA PRO A 60 7.99 -6.52 -8.61
C PRO A 60 9.15 -5.59 -8.97
N ALA A 61 9.69 -5.72 -10.18
CA ALA A 61 10.82 -4.90 -10.58
C ALA A 61 10.46 -3.43 -10.76
N THR A 62 9.19 -3.12 -11.07
CA THR A 62 8.74 -1.75 -11.28
C THR A 62 7.96 -1.20 -10.08
N THR A 63 7.79 -1.98 -9.03
CA THR A 63 7.04 -1.59 -7.84
C THR A 63 8.01 -1.12 -6.75
N PRO A 64 7.76 0.01 -6.10
CA PRO A 64 8.60 0.47 -5.00
C PRO A 64 8.72 -0.57 -3.89
N GLU A 65 9.89 -0.63 -3.27
CA GLU A 65 10.13 -1.64 -2.24
C GLU A 65 9.14 -1.56 -1.08
N GLN A 66 8.78 -0.37 -0.66
CA GLN A 66 7.80 -0.22 0.41
C GLN A 66 6.46 -0.85 0.06
N ILE A 67 6.02 -0.67 -1.18
CA ILE A 67 4.77 -1.26 -1.66
C ILE A 67 4.89 -2.77 -1.77
N ARG A 68 6.04 -3.29 -2.21
CA ARG A 68 6.28 -4.73 -2.25
C ARG A 68 6.24 -5.33 -0.86
N GLN A 69 6.83 -4.66 0.13
CA GLN A 69 6.83 -5.15 1.50
C GLN A 69 5.42 -5.15 2.10
N ILE A 70 4.62 -4.13 1.82
CA ILE A 70 3.23 -4.08 2.25
C ILE A 70 2.44 -5.23 1.61
N ALA A 71 2.61 -5.45 0.32
CA ALA A 71 1.96 -6.56 -0.37
C ALA A 71 2.40 -7.90 0.22
N GLY A 72 3.69 -8.06 0.49
CA GLY A 72 4.21 -9.26 1.12
C GLY A 72 3.58 -9.54 2.48
N LYS A 73 3.42 -8.50 3.30
CA LYS A 73 2.76 -8.63 4.60
C LYS A 73 1.29 -9.03 4.46
N LEU A 74 0.58 -8.42 3.54
CA LEU A 74 -0.84 -8.74 3.31
C LEU A 74 -1.02 -10.18 2.86
N ILE A 75 -0.20 -10.62 1.92
CA ILE A 75 -0.26 -11.98 1.39
C ILE A 75 0.14 -12.99 2.46
N ALA A 76 1.23 -12.74 3.16
CA ALA A 76 1.70 -13.62 4.22
C ALA A 76 0.67 -13.75 5.34
N ALA A 77 0.05 -12.63 5.73
CA ALA A 77 -0.96 -12.63 6.77
C ALA A 77 -2.17 -13.46 6.38
N LYS A 78 -2.63 -13.27 5.15
CA LYS A 78 -3.81 -13.99 4.67
C LYS A 78 -3.53 -15.48 4.51
N TRP A 79 -2.40 -15.82 3.94
CA TRP A 79 -2.00 -17.21 3.78
C TRP A 79 -1.87 -17.90 5.13
N TYR A 80 -1.21 -17.25 6.08
CA TYR A 80 -1.02 -17.80 7.41
C TYR A 80 -2.36 -18.02 8.11
N ALA A 81 -3.26 -17.05 8.00
CA ALA A 81 -4.58 -17.17 8.61
C ALA A 81 -5.40 -18.31 8.01
N LEU A 82 -5.27 -18.56 6.72
CA LEU A 82 -6.08 -19.57 6.06
C LEU A 82 -5.51 -20.98 6.22
N LEU A 83 -4.20 -21.12 6.23
CA LEU A 83 -3.59 -22.44 6.12
C LEU A 83 -2.85 -22.90 7.38
N VAL A 84 -2.43 -22.00 8.21
CA VAL A 84 -1.61 -22.34 9.38
C VAL A 84 -2.30 -22.07 10.70
N ALA A 85 -3.08 -21.00 10.77
CA ALA A 85 -3.66 -20.57 12.03
C ALA A 85 -4.63 -21.57 12.66
N GLU A 86 -5.18 -22.47 11.87
CA GLU A 86 -6.10 -23.48 12.40
C GLU A 86 -5.39 -24.43 13.35
N ASP A 87 -4.12 -24.70 13.12
CA ASP A 87 -3.36 -25.65 13.90
C ASP A 87 -2.62 -25.01 15.07
N GLU A 88 -2.59 -23.68 15.15
CA GLU A 88 -1.84 -22.99 16.19
C GLU A 88 -2.68 -21.90 16.84
N PRO A 89 -2.85 -21.94 18.17
CA PRO A 89 -3.68 -20.97 18.88
C PRO A 89 -3.23 -19.51 18.66
N ASP A 90 -1.93 -19.29 18.56
CA ASP A 90 -1.42 -17.93 18.41
C ASP A 90 -1.28 -17.50 16.95
N GLY A 91 -1.53 -18.41 16.02
CA GLY A 91 -1.35 -18.11 14.59
C GLY A 91 -2.32 -17.05 14.09
N SER A 92 -3.53 -17.06 14.61
CA SER A 92 -4.54 -16.07 14.26
C SER A 92 -4.11 -14.66 14.70
N LEU A 93 -3.52 -14.55 15.87
CA LEU A 93 -3.05 -13.26 16.37
C LEU A 93 -1.86 -12.76 15.57
N PHE A 94 -0.95 -13.64 15.21
CA PHE A 94 0.19 -13.29 14.36
C PHE A 94 -0.29 -12.73 13.03
N ALA A 95 -1.21 -13.45 12.38
CA ALA A 95 -1.75 -13.04 11.08
C ALA A 95 -2.46 -11.69 11.18
N GLN A 96 -3.25 -11.52 12.24
CA GLN A 96 -3.97 -10.27 12.44
C GLN A 96 -3.02 -9.09 12.66
N ASN A 97 -1.99 -9.29 13.46
CA ASN A 97 -1.01 -8.23 13.73
C ASN A 97 -0.25 -7.85 12.45
N LEU A 98 0.13 -8.83 11.65
CA LEU A 98 0.84 -8.59 10.40
C LEU A 98 -0.06 -7.83 9.41
N TYR A 99 -1.31 -8.23 9.31
CA TYR A 99 -2.28 -7.54 8.47
C TYR A 99 -2.47 -6.09 8.92
N ASN A 100 -2.66 -5.88 10.23
CA ASN A 100 -2.85 -4.55 10.77
C ASN A 100 -1.64 -3.65 10.57
N GLU A 101 -0.44 -4.22 10.64
CA GLU A 101 0.78 -3.47 10.36
C GLU A 101 0.81 -3.00 8.91
N ALA A 102 0.44 -3.86 7.97
CA ALA A 102 0.40 -3.49 6.56
C ALA A 102 -0.64 -2.39 6.29
N ILE A 103 -1.81 -2.49 6.91
CA ILE A 103 -2.86 -1.47 6.77
C ILE A 103 -2.42 -0.14 7.39
N ALA A 104 -1.73 -0.19 8.53
CA ALA A 104 -1.20 1.02 9.15
C ALA A 104 -0.17 1.72 8.24
N GLU A 105 0.69 0.95 7.60
CA GLU A 105 1.66 1.51 6.66
C GLU A 105 0.96 2.15 5.45
N LEU A 106 -0.09 1.52 4.93
CA LEU A 106 -0.87 2.11 3.84
C LEU A 106 -1.53 3.43 4.27
N ASN A 107 -2.04 3.48 5.49
CA ASN A 107 -2.65 4.70 6.01
C ASN A 107 -1.58 5.80 6.20
N ASP A 108 -0.39 5.44 6.64
CA ASP A 108 0.69 6.40 6.79
C ASP A 108 1.12 6.98 5.44
N ILE A 109 1.12 6.16 4.40
CA ILE A 109 1.39 6.64 3.04
C ILE A 109 0.29 7.61 2.59
N ARG A 110 -0.96 7.25 2.81
CA ARG A 110 -2.08 8.12 2.43
C ARG A 110 -2.05 9.45 3.16
N ASN A 111 -1.66 9.44 4.41
CA ASN A 111 -1.63 10.64 5.24
C ASN A 111 -0.36 11.46 5.06
N GLY A 112 0.60 10.96 4.29
CA GLY A 112 1.84 11.67 4.06
C GLY A 112 2.89 11.49 5.17
N THR A 113 2.59 10.66 6.17
CA THR A 113 3.53 10.38 7.25
C THR A 113 4.69 9.52 6.75
N LEU A 114 4.42 8.67 5.79
CA LEU A 114 5.44 7.80 5.20
C LEU A 114 5.54 8.12 3.71
N THR A 115 6.74 8.46 3.26
CA THR A 115 6.99 8.77 1.86
C THR A 115 7.39 7.51 1.12
N VAL A 116 6.88 7.32 -0.07
CA VAL A 116 7.24 6.19 -0.92
C VAL A 116 8.36 6.62 -1.86
N ILE A 117 9.42 5.84 -1.89
CA ILE A 117 10.55 6.08 -2.80
C ILE A 117 10.38 5.15 -4.00
N GLY A 118 10.37 5.70 -5.17
CA GLY A 118 10.24 4.92 -6.41
C GLY A 118 11.47 4.08 -6.71
N VAL A 119 11.36 3.21 -7.69
CA VAL A 119 12.45 2.29 -8.04
C VAL A 119 13.69 3.00 -8.54
N SER A 120 13.55 4.23 -9.02
CA SER A 120 14.68 5.04 -9.47
C SER A 120 15.25 5.91 -8.37
N GLY A 121 14.73 5.81 -7.15
CA GLY A 121 15.21 6.58 -6.01
C GLY A 121 14.54 7.91 -5.79
N GLU A 122 13.54 8.27 -6.60
CA GLU A 122 12.82 9.52 -6.44
C GLU A 122 11.68 9.36 -5.42
N GLU A 123 11.34 10.45 -4.75
CA GLU A 123 10.19 10.46 -3.88
C GLU A 123 8.92 10.58 -4.73
N LEU A 124 7.93 9.74 -4.45
CA LEU A 124 6.66 9.81 -5.15
C LEU A 124 5.75 10.83 -4.47
N GLU A 125 5.19 11.73 -5.25
CA GLU A 125 4.38 12.81 -4.72
C GLU A 125 2.98 12.33 -4.36
N ASN A 126 2.54 12.71 -3.17
CA ASN A 126 1.17 12.45 -2.74
C ASN A 126 0.28 13.58 -3.28
N SER A 127 -0.47 13.27 -4.32
CA SER A 127 -1.29 14.26 -5.02
C SER A 127 -2.36 14.87 -4.12
N ALA A 128 -2.89 14.10 -3.18
CA ALA A 128 -3.90 14.61 -2.28
C ALA A 128 -3.35 15.70 -1.36
N LEU A 129 -2.10 15.54 -0.92
CA LEU A 129 -1.48 16.55 -0.07
C LEU A 129 -1.16 17.82 -0.86
N ILE A 130 -0.75 17.67 -2.09
CA ILE A 130 -0.46 18.80 -2.94
C ILE A 130 -1.72 19.61 -3.17
N GLU A 131 -2.82 18.96 -3.48
CA GLU A 131 -4.08 19.65 -3.67
C GLU A 131 -4.52 20.38 -2.40
N SER A 132 -4.37 19.73 -1.27
CA SER A 132 -4.74 20.35 -0.02
C SER A 132 -3.90 21.57 0.27
N SER A 133 -2.64 21.52 -0.06
CA SER A 133 -1.78 22.66 0.18
C SER A 133 -2.08 23.79 -0.77
N PHE A 134 -2.48 23.49 -1.96
CA PHE A 134 -2.70 24.50 -2.97
C PHE A 134 -3.90 25.37 -2.63
N TRP A 135 -4.96 24.77 -2.14
CA TRP A 135 -6.19 25.49 -1.90
C TRP A 135 -6.04 26.71 -1.01
N PRO A 136 -5.37 26.62 0.11
CA PRO A 136 -5.25 27.78 0.95
C PRO A 136 -4.55 28.93 0.28
N ASN A 137 -3.64 28.63 -0.59
CA ASN A 137 -2.95 29.70 -1.24
C ASN A 137 -3.79 30.36 -2.28
N ASP A 138 -4.69 29.59 -2.85
CA ASP A 138 -5.47 30.11 -3.90
C ASP A 138 -6.46 31.08 -3.45
N THR A 139 -6.71 31.10 -2.22
CA THR A 139 -7.70 31.89 -1.81
C THR A 139 -7.51 33.24 -1.97
N SER A 140 -6.55 33.54 -2.14
CA SER A 140 -6.38 34.82 -2.17
C SER A 140 -7.41 35.55 -2.73
N PRO A 141 -8.11 35.40 -3.29
CA PRO A 141 -8.92 36.26 -3.69
C PRO A 141 -9.96 36.58 -3.19
N ASP A 142 -10.06 36.65 -2.97
CA ASP A 142 -10.76 37.02 -2.67
C ASP A 142 -11.38 37.68 -2.70
N PRO A 143 -11.54 37.68 -2.74
CA PRO A 143 -12.18 38.11 -3.04
C PRO A 143 -13.23 38.62 -2.99
N SER A 144 -13.56 38.21 -2.96
CA SER A 144 -14.69 38.48 -2.69
C SER A 144 -14.94 39.72 -2.24
N PHE A 145 -14.20 40.16 -1.73
CA PHE A 145 -14.32 41.24 -1.23
C PHE A 145 -14.75 42.22 -2.00
N THR A 146 -14.62 41.96 -3.01
CA THR A 146 -15.07 42.83 -3.92
C THR A 146 -16.42 43.24 -3.68
N ILE A 147 -17.13 42.47 -3.08
CA ILE A 147 -18.45 42.77 -2.87
C ILE A 147 -18.58 43.91 -1.97
N GLU A 148 -17.78 43.94 -1.00
CA GLU A 148 -17.89 44.97 -0.11
C GLU A 148 -17.63 46.26 -0.73
N GLU A 149 -16.76 46.23 -1.63
CA GLU A 149 -16.46 47.47 -2.27
C GLU A 149 -17.60 48.00 -2.98
N THR A 150 -18.40 47.15 -3.52
CA THR A 150 -19.53 47.70 -4.22
C THR A 150 -20.49 48.31 -3.31
N TRP A 151 -20.49 47.96 -2.06
CA TRP A 151 -21.42 48.53 -1.20
C TRP A 151 -21.03 49.92 -0.85
N ALA A 152 -19.80 50.13 -0.87
CA ALA A 152 -19.34 51.45 -0.55
C ALA A 152 -19.71 52.41 -1.66
#